data_35a43d93aff92e03136abdb62d1f3d30
#
_entry.id   35a43d93aff92e03136abdb62d1f3d30
#
_cell.length_a   1.000
_cell.length_b   1.000
_cell.length_c   1.000
_cell.angle_alpha   90.00
_cell.angle_beta   90.00
_cell.angle_gamma   90.00
#
_symmetry.space_group_name_H-M   'P 1'
#
loop_
_entity.id
_entity.type
_entity.pdbx_description
1 polymer ?
#
loop_
_entity_poly.entity_id
_entity_poly.type
_entity_poly.pdbx_seq_one_letter_code
_entity_poly.pdbx_strand_id
1 'polypeptide(L)'
;LSDNRSNDSRLSIEHGLSILLETERYRILLDTGASDVFIKNAELLGIDLSTIDYVFISHGHSDHAGGLRYFWEQNQRAKIIVSPDAMSGKFYSKRGNLHSITTVWPKSIKDRFVTIEKTCEIADGLCVIAHIPQVHPLPKGNKHLFVEDANGEYVNDDFRHELALYTNGYLFTGCAHSGLENILAACPYPVNSVVGGFH
;
A
#
# COMPACT_ATOMS: atom_id res chain seq x y z
N LEU A 1 5.80 3.37 -10.81
CA LEU A 1 4.83 3.06 -11.87
C LEU A 1 3.60 3.96 -11.82
N SER A 2 3.18 4.41 -10.64
CA SER A 2 2.16 5.44 -10.47
C SER A 2 2.58 6.41 -9.36
N ASP A 3 2.42 7.69 -9.60
CA ASP A 3 2.70 8.79 -8.66
C ASP A 3 1.90 10.02 -9.07
N ASN A 4 1.74 10.97 -8.15
CA ASN A 4 1.09 12.26 -8.38
C ASN A 4 1.87 13.17 -9.33
N ARG A 5 3.13 12.86 -9.61
CA ARG A 5 4.04 13.65 -10.43
C ARG A 5 4.93 12.76 -11.29
N SER A 6 5.36 13.27 -12.44
CA SER A 6 6.39 12.65 -13.28
C SER A 6 7.27 13.71 -13.93
N ASN A 7 8.55 13.43 -14.02
CA ASN A 7 9.50 14.21 -14.83
C ASN A 7 9.60 13.68 -16.29
N ASP A 8 9.01 12.52 -16.58
CA ASP A 8 8.92 11.96 -17.92
C ASP A 8 7.51 12.21 -18.46
N SER A 9 7.40 13.06 -19.49
CA SER A 9 6.12 13.44 -20.11
C SER A 9 5.39 12.30 -20.81
N ARG A 10 6.05 11.17 -21.04
CA ARG A 10 5.42 9.97 -21.61
C ARG A 10 4.58 9.23 -20.60
N LEU A 11 4.91 9.36 -19.31
CA LEU A 11 4.23 8.66 -18.23
C LEU A 11 2.96 9.38 -17.80
N SER A 12 1.91 8.62 -17.61
CA SER A 12 0.66 9.11 -17.00
C SER A 12 0.85 9.28 -15.50
N ILE A 13 0.20 10.29 -14.94
CA ILE A 13 0.16 10.57 -13.50
C ILE A 13 -1.26 10.37 -12.97
N GLU A 14 -1.37 9.96 -11.73
CA GLU A 14 -2.64 9.92 -10.99
C GLU A 14 -2.39 10.17 -9.51
N HIS A 15 -3.45 10.47 -8.76
CA HIS A 15 -3.37 10.48 -7.30
C HIS A 15 -3.28 9.04 -6.82
N GLY A 16 -2.14 8.66 -6.26
CA GLY A 16 -1.87 7.30 -5.81
C GLY A 16 -0.40 6.91 -5.97
N LEU A 17 -0.08 5.72 -5.52
CA LEU A 17 1.29 5.22 -5.52
C LEU A 17 1.35 3.81 -6.10
N SER A 18 2.38 3.56 -6.93
CA SER A 18 2.79 2.20 -7.30
C SER A 18 4.30 2.18 -7.57
N ILE A 19 5.03 1.39 -6.82
CA ILE A 19 6.49 1.28 -6.90
C ILE A 19 6.86 -0.16 -7.26
N LEU A 20 7.67 -0.36 -8.30
CA LEU A 20 8.35 -1.62 -8.53
C LEU A 20 9.64 -1.64 -7.70
N LEU A 21 9.76 -2.66 -6.85
CA LEU A 21 10.95 -2.97 -6.09
C LEU A 21 11.54 -4.26 -6.65
N GLU A 22 12.81 -4.19 -7.05
CA GLU A 22 13.57 -5.35 -7.50
C GLU A 22 14.71 -5.62 -6.52
N THR A 23 14.72 -6.83 -6.00
CA THR A 23 15.80 -7.36 -5.18
C THR A 23 16.56 -8.44 -5.97
N GLU A 24 17.61 -9.00 -5.42
CA GLU A 24 18.31 -10.14 -6.05
C GLU A 24 17.41 -11.39 -6.24
N ARG A 25 16.33 -11.50 -5.43
CA ARG A 25 15.49 -12.72 -5.38
C ARG A 25 14.05 -12.49 -5.77
N TYR A 26 13.52 -11.30 -5.55
CA TYR A 26 12.08 -11.03 -5.68
C TYR A 26 11.82 -9.74 -6.43
N ARG A 27 10.74 -9.76 -7.21
CA ARG A 27 10.13 -8.58 -7.82
C ARG A 27 8.82 -8.29 -7.07
N ILE A 28 8.74 -7.12 -6.46
CA ILE A 28 7.63 -6.75 -5.59
C ILE A 28 6.99 -5.48 -6.15
N LEU A 29 5.68 -5.52 -6.32
CA LEU A 29 4.87 -4.34 -6.61
C LEU A 29 4.33 -3.80 -5.29
N LEU A 30 4.86 -2.68 -4.83
CA LEU A 30 4.33 -1.95 -3.68
C LEU A 30 3.22 -1.02 -4.17
N ASP A 31 2.00 -1.29 -3.73
CA ASP A 31 0.76 -0.67 -4.14
C ASP A 31 0.50 -0.70 -5.66
N THR A 32 -0.70 -0.37 -6.07
CA THR A 32 -1.16 -0.50 -7.46
C THR A 32 -1.76 0.78 -8.03
N GLY A 33 -1.67 1.89 -7.28
CA GLY A 33 -2.34 3.13 -7.68
C GLY A 33 -3.88 3.04 -7.60
N ALA A 34 -4.55 4.03 -8.14
CA ALA A 34 -6.01 4.12 -8.16
C ALA A 34 -6.64 3.37 -9.35
N SER A 35 -5.92 3.25 -10.46
CA SER A 35 -6.44 2.77 -11.73
C SER A 35 -5.47 1.84 -12.49
N ASP A 36 -5.60 1.73 -13.80
CA ASP A 36 -4.71 0.99 -14.69
C ASP A 36 -3.46 1.80 -15.13
N VAL A 37 -3.26 2.98 -14.60
CA VAL A 37 -2.13 3.86 -14.97
C VAL A 37 -0.78 3.17 -14.76
N PHE A 38 -0.61 2.44 -13.66
CA PHE A 38 0.64 1.71 -13.39
C PHE A 38 0.96 0.65 -14.46
N ILE A 39 -0.08 0.02 -15.08
CA ILE A 39 0.09 -0.95 -16.17
C ILE A 39 0.57 -0.24 -17.42
N LYS A 40 -0.08 0.84 -17.82
CA LYS A 40 0.29 1.64 -19.00
C LYS A 40 1.73 2.17 -18.89
N ASN A 41 2.08 2.64 -17.69
CA ASN A 41 3.45 3.10 -17.43
C ASN A 41 4.46 1.94 -17.42
N ALA A 42 4.08 0.76 -16.90
CA ALA A 42 4.93 -0.43 -16.97
C ALA A 42 5.23 -0.83 -18.43
N GLU A 43 4.20 -0.84 -19.30
CA GLU A 43 4.36 -1.12 -20.73
C GLU A 43 5.32 -0.13 -21.39
N LEU A 44 5.16 1.18 -21.15
CA LEU A 44 6.04 2.23 -21.68
C LEU A 44 7.48 2.10 -21.19
N LEU A 45 7.69 1.59 -19.99
CA LEU A 45 9.00 1.38 -19.38
C LEU A 45 9.61 0.00 -19.73
N GLY A 46 8.88 -0.85 -20.48
CA GLY A 46 9.32 -2.21 -20.81
C GLY A 46 9.34 -3.16 -19.61
N ILE A 47 8.52 -2.91 -18.61
CA ILE A 47 8.42 -3.71 -17.38
C ILE A 47 7.35 -4.77 -17.57
N ASP A 48 7.75 -6.04 -17.47
CA ASP A 48 6.84 -7.20 -17.51
C ASP A 48 6.25 -7.46 -16.12
N LEU A 49 4.97 -7.11 -15.94
CA LEU A 49 4.24 -7.31 -14.69
C LEU A 49 3.93 -8.80 -14.41
N SER A 50 3.99 -9.68 -15.40
CA SER A 50 3.78 -11.12 -15.20
C SER A 50 4.85 -11.76 -14.33
N THR A 51 6.01 -11.12 -14.23
CA THR A 51 7.17 -11.58 -13.47
C THR A 51 7.16 -11.18 -11.99
N ILE A 52 6.19 -10.37 -11.54
CA ILE A 52 6.03 -9.97 -10.14
C ILE A 52 5.75 -11.21 -9.25
N ASP A 53 6.47 -11.33 -8.15
CA ASP A 53 6.34 -12.41 -7.16
C ASP A 53 5.36 -12.05 -6.05
N TYR A 54 5.39 -10.79 -5.60
CA TYR A 54 4.55 -10.27 -4.54
C TYR A 54 3.94 -8.94 -4.93
N VAL A 55 2.67 -8.74 -4.61
CA VAL A 55 2.05 -7.41 -4.49
C VAL A 55 1.94 -7.11 -3.01
N PHE A 56 2.53 -6.03 -2.58
CA PHE A 56 2.40 -5.54 -1.21
C PHE A 56 1.45 -4.36 -1.19
N ILE A 57 0.33 -4.49 -0.48
CA ILE A 57 -0.64 -3.42 -0.29
C ILE A 57 -0.40 -2.78 1.07
N SER A 58 -0.01 -1.53 1.04
CA SER A 58 0.36 -0.79 2.25
C SER A 58 -0.83 -0.49 3.16
N HIS A 59 -2.00 -0.19 2.60
CA HIS A 59 -3.22 0.12 3.34
C HIS A 59 -4.48 0.05 2.45
N GLY A 60 -5.67 0.25 3.03
CA GLY A 60 -6.96 -0.02 2.38
C GLY A 60 -7.52 1.09 1.49
N HIS A 61 -6.82 2.21 1.27
CA HIS A 61 -7.32 3.31 0.44
C HIS A 61 -7.23 2.99 -1.05
N SER A 62 -8.23 3.45 -1.79
CA SER A 62 -8.41 3.11 -3.22
C SER A 62 -7.34 3.70 -4.14
N ASP A 63 -6.67 4.76 -3.74
CA ASP A 63 -5.54 5.36 -4.46
C ASP A 63 -4.23 4.55 -4.32
N HIS A 64 -4.22 3.51 -3.48
CA HIS A 64 -3.11 2.57 -3.31
C HIS A 64 -3.45 1.16 -3.78
N ALA A 65 -4.67 0.71 -3.58
CA ALA A 65 -5.08 -0.66 -3.90
C ALA A 65 -6.12 -0.77 -5.02
N GLY A 66 -6.61 0.35 -5.56
CA GLY A 66 -7.65 0.37 -6.59
C GLY A 66 -7.23 -0.26 -7.91
N GLY A 67 -5.96 -0.18 -8.27
CA GLY A 67 -5.40 -0.79 -9.47
C GLY A 67 -5.34 -2.32 -9.42
N LEU A 68 -5.44 -2.95 -8.23
CA LEU A 68 -5.33 -4.40 -8.07
C LEU A 68 -6.34 -5.18 -8.92
N ARG A 69 -7.52 -4.60 -9.16
CA ARG A 69 -8.56 -5.20 -10.04
C ARG A 69 -8.12 -5.34 -11.50
N TYR A 70 -7.08 -4.64 -11.94
CA TYR A 70 -6.50 -4.75 -13.29
C TYR A 70 -5.24 -5.62 -13.27
N PHE A 71 -4.51 -5.65 -12.16
CA PHE A 71 -3.27 -6.41 -12.02
C PHE A 71 -3.47 -7.92 -12.22
N TRP A 72 -4.60 -8.48 -11.78
CA TRP A 72 -4.84 -9.93 -11.88
C TRP A 72 -4.86 -10.44 -13.33
N GLU A 73 -5.18 -9.59 -14.30
CA GLU A 73 -5.13 -9.93 -15.73
C GLU A 73 -3.68 -10.00 -16.24
N GLN A 74 -2.80 -9.24 -15.65
CA GLN A 74 -1.38 -9.16 -16.01
C GLN A 74 -0.52 -10.25 -15.34
N ASN A 75 -0.96 -10.75 -14.20
CA ASN A 75 -0.19 -11.68 -13.38
C ASN A 75 -1.08 -12.72 -12.71
N GLN A 76 -0.75 -14.00 -12.90
CA GLN A 76 -1.54 -15.13 -12.38
C GLN A 76 -0.89 -15.80 -11.15
N ARG A 77 0.28 -15.35 -10.69
CA ARG A 77 1.08 -16.07 -9.70
C ARG A 77 1.41 -15.27 -8.42
N ALA A 78 1.51 -13.97 -8.50
CA ALA A 78 1.94 -13.15 -7.36
C ALA A 78 1.03 -13.33 -6.14
N LYS A 79 1.63 -13.48 -4.97
CA LYS A 79 0.90 -13.41 -3.70
C LYS A 79 0.63 -11.96 -3.34
N ILE A 80 -0.54 -11.68 -2.79
CA ILE A 80 -0.98 -10.33 -2.44
C ILE A 80 -0.95 -10.19 -0.91
N ILE A 81 0.02 -9.44 -0.43
CA ILE A 81 0.26 -9.21 1.00
C ILE A 81 -0.57 -8.01 1.43
N VAL A 82 -1.40 -8.16 2.44
CA VAL A 82 -2.34 -7.12 2.88
C VAL A 82 -2.73 -7.31 4.35
N SER A 83 -3.13 -6.23 5.03
CA SER A 83 -3.76 -6.32 6.35
C SER A 83 -5.21 -6.81 6.25
N PRO A 84 -5.70 -7.67 7.16
CA PRO A 84 -7.12 -8.03 7.22
C PRO A 84 -8.02 -6.80 7.48
N ASP A 85 -7.55 -5.82 8.27
CA ASP A 85 -8.27 -4.57 8.53
C ASP A 85 -8.40 -3.71 7.26
N ALA A 86 -7.39 -3.73 6.36
CA ALA A 86 -7.49 -3.08 5.05
C ALA A 86 -8.58 -3.71 4.19
N MET A 87 -8.72 -5.04 4.24
CA MET A 87 -9.71 -5.77 3.44
C MET A 87 -11.14 -5.60 3.94
N SER A 88 -11.35 -5.47 5.24
CA SER A 88 -12.66 -5.39 5.87
C SER A 88 -13.13 -3.96 6.11
N GLY A 89 -12.21 -2.99 6.20
CA GLY A 89 -12.50 -1.60 6.50
C GLY A 89 -13.27 -0.88 5.39
N LYS A 90 -14.08 0.10 5.80
CA LYS A 90 -14.72 1.05 4.90
C LYS A 90 -14.19 2.44 5.20
N PHE A 91 -13.42 2.98 4.28
CA PHE A 91 -12.64 4.20 4.46
C PHE A 91 -13.26 5.38 3.71
N TYR A 92 -13.18 6.56 4.32
CA TYR A 92 -13.78 7.79 3.81
C TYR A 92 -12.83 8.98 3.96
N SER A 93 -12.93 9.93 3.04
CA SER A 93 -12.24 11.22 3.12
C SER A 93 -13.26 12.35 3.17
N LYS A 94 -12.97 13.37 4.00
CA LYS A 94 -13.76 14.61 4.14
C LYS A 94 -12.89 15.84 3.83
N ARG A 95 -12.14 15.77 2.73
CA ARG A 95 -11.50 16.95 2.13
C ARG A 95 -12.51 17.60 1.17
N GLY A 96 -13.40 18.43 1.72
CA GLY A 96 -14.62 18.89 1.05
C GLY A 96 -15.83 18.05 1.47
N ASN A 97 -16.50 17.40 0.52
CA ASN A 97 -17.61 16.49 0.81
C ASN A 97 -17.09 15.12 1.24
N LEU A 98 -17.83 14.47 2.17
CA LEU A 98 -17.54 13.10 2.54
C LEU A 98 -17.72 12.17 1.33
N HIS A 99 -16.71 11.38 1.03
CA HIS A 99 -16.74 10.39 -0.05
C HIS A 99 -15.94 9.15 0.32
N SER A 100 -16.34 8.01 -0.23
CA SER A 100 -15.63 6.74 -0.01
C SER A 100 -14.29 6.72 -0.74
N ILE A 101 -13.27 6.25 -0.03
CA ILE A 101 -11.94 5.92 -0.55
C ILE A 101 -11.62 4.44 -0.30
N THR A 102 -12.65 3.63 -0.08
CA THR A 102 -12.55 2.20 0.18
C THR A 102 -12.15 1.44 -1.09
N THR A 103 -11.21 0.55 -0.97
CA THR A 103 -10.83 -0.37 -2.06
C THR A 103 -11.91 -1.42 -2.30
N VAL A 104 -12.23 -1.67 -3.56
CA VAL A 104 -13.06 -2.80 -3.98
C VAL A 104 -12.16 -4.00 -4.31
N TRP A 105 -12.14 -4.98 -3.42
CA TRP A 105 -11.27 -6.14 -3.55
C TRP A 105 -11.79 -7.13 -4.59
N PRO A 106 -10.94 -7.62 -5.53
CA PRO A 106 -11.35 -8.57 -6.55
C PRO A 106 -11.57 -9.97 -5.96
N LYS A 107 -12.79 -10.47 -6.05
CA LYS A 107 -13.18 -11.79 -5.51
C LYS A 107 -12.57 -12.97 -6.27
N SER A 108 -12.23 -12.78 -7.55
CA SER A 108 -11.67 -13.81 -8.43
C SER A 108 -10.29 -14.33 -8.00
N ILE A 109 -9.55 -13.55 -7.20
CA ILE A 109 -8.19 -13.87 -6.76
C ILE A 109 -8.06 -14.02 -5.24
N LYS A 110 -9.17 -14.34 -4.56
CA LYS A 110 -9.21 -14.45 -3.09
C LYS A 110 -8.14 -15.39 -2.51
N ASP A 111 -7.80 -16.47 -3.22
CA ASP A 111 -6.85 -17.48 -2.77
C ASP A 111 -5.38 -17.01 -2.90
N ARG A 112 -5.13 -15.83 -3.48
CA ARG A 112 -3.82 -15.21 -3.60
C ARG A 112 -3.52 -14.24 -2.45
N PHE A 113 -4.52 -13.85 -1.68
CA PHE A 113 -4.33 -12.95 -0.53
C PHE A 113 -3.64 -13.70 0.62
N VAL A 114 -2.61 -13.05 1.15
CA VAL A 114 -1.91 -13.44 2.37
C VAL A 114 -2.07 -12.31 3.37
N THR A 115 -2.91 -12.53 4.37
CA THR A 115 -3.20 -11.51 5.39
C THR A 115 -2.13 -11.49 6.48
N ILE A 116 -1.68 -10.29 6.82
CA ILE A 116 -0.64 -10.05 7.82
C ILE A 116 -1.23 -9.29 9.01
N GLU A 117 -1.24 -9.92 10.18
CA GLU A 117 -1.71 -9.33 11.43
C GLU A 117 -0.57 -8.91 12.36
N LYS A 118 0.62 -9.46 12.18
CA LYS A 118 1.80 -9.22 13.03
C LYS A 118 3.03 -9.02 12.17
N THR A 119 3.97 -8.23 12.64
CA THR A 119 5.29 -8.12 12.04
C THR A 119 5.90 -9.50 11.85
N CYS A 120 6.24 -9.84 10.61
CA CYS A 120 6.81 -11.13 10.26
C CYS A 120 7.63 -11.08 8.97
N GLU A 121 8.51 -12.02 8.82
CA GLU A 121 9.20 -12.32 7.57
C GLU A 121 8.28 -13.15 6.65
N ILE A 122 8.04 -12.68 5.43
CA ILE A 122 7.20 -13.36 4.44
C ILE A 122 8.01 -14.15 3.40
N ALA A 123 9.28 -13.80 3.25
CA ALA A 123 10.28 -14.48 2.45
C ALA A 123 11.67 -14.05 2.95
N ASP A 124 12.71 -14.78 2.59
CA ASP A 124 14.09 -14.51 3.03
C ASP A 124 14.52 -13.06 2.76
N GLY A 125 14.76 -12.32 3.84
CA GLY A 125 15.11 -10.90 3.83
C GLY A 125 13.97 -9.95 3.49
N LEU A 126 12.72 -10.40 3.43
CA LEU A 126 11.55 -9.59 3.17
C LEU A 126 10.60 -9.61 4.36
N CYS A 127 10.59 -8.53 5.14
CA CYS A 127 9.81 -8.42 6.37
C CYS A 127 8.66 -7.41 6.22
N VAL A 128 7.48 -7.78 6.69
CA VAL A 128 6.31 -6.88 6.79
C VAL A 128 6.21 -6.38 8.22
N ILE A 129 6.17 -5.05 8.36
CA ILE A 129 5.94 -4.39 9.64
C ILE A 129 4.43 -4.15 9.74
N ALA A 130 3.83 -4.68 10.79
CA ALA A 130 2.41 -4.58 11.08
C ALA A 130 2.21 -4.19 12.54
N HIS A 131 0.98 -3.79 12.87
CA HIS A 131 0.63 -3.42 14.24
C HIS A 131 1.49 -2.27 14.78
N ILE A 132 1.52 -1.17 14.02
CA ILE A 132 2.36 0.01 14.29
C ILE A 132 1.80 0.77 15.50
N PRO A 133 2.49 0.78 16.67
CA PRO A 133 1.99 1.48 17.85
C PRO A 133 2.08 2.99 17.66
N GLN A 134 1.05 3.72 18.10
CA GLN A 134 0.99 5.18 18.01
C GLN A 134 1.63 5.81 19.27
N VAL A 135 2.96 5.83 19.34
CA VAL A 135 3.73 6.43 20.43
C VAL A 135 4.16 7.87 20.12
N HIS A 136 4.11 8.27 18.86
CA HIS A 136 4.32 9.63 18.38
C HIS A 136 3.05 10.19 17.73
N PRO A 137 2.92 11.53 17.61
CA PRO A 137 1.75 12.15 17.01
C PRO A 137 1.52 11.68 15.55
N LEU A 138 0.28 11.47 15.18
CA LEU A 138 -0.11 11.18 13.80
C LEU A 138 0.04 12.40 12.89
N PRO A 139 0.23 12.20 11.57
CA PRO A 139 0.23 13.27 10.59
C PRO A 139 -1.04 14.13 10.65
N LYS A 140 -0.88 15.46 10.57
CA LYS A 140 -2.00 16.41 10.71
C LYS A 140 -3.07 16.26 9.63
N GLY A 141 -2.71 15.73 8.46
CA GLY A 141 -3.63 15.48 7.35
C GLY A 141 -4.69 14.42 7.66
N ASN A 142 -4.37 13.50 8.56
CA ASN A 142 -5.24 12.37 8.95
C ASN A 142 -6.61 12.79 9.53
N LYS A 143 -6.73 14.00 10.08
CA LYS A 143 -8.00 14.54 10.62
C LYS A 143 -9.17 14.54 9.62
N HIS A 144 -8.88 14.35 8.34
CA HIS A 144 -9.87 14.30 7.26
C HIS A 144 -10.18 12.87 6.80
N LEU A 145 -9.59 11.86 7.44
CA LEU A 145 -9.74 10.44 7.11
C LEU A 145 -10.54 9.74 8.18
N PHE A 146 -11.51 8.94 7.75
CA PHE A 146 -12.49 8.29 8.61
C PHE A 146 -12.63 6.82 8.22
N VAL A 147 -13.02 6.01 9.19
CA VAL A 147 -13.47 4.63 9.01
C VAL A 147 -14.90 4.50 9.53
N GLU A 148 -15.72 3.70 8.85
CA GLU A 148 -17.06 3.34 9.36
C GLU A 148 -16.92 2.29 10.44
N ASP A 149 -17.40 2.58 11.65
CA ASP A 149 -17.37 1.65 12.76
C ASP A 149 -18.50 0.59 12.69
N ALA A 150 -18.56 -0.31 13.66
CA ALA A 150 -19.56 -1.39 13.71
C ALA A 150 -21.02 -0.88 13.83
N ASN A 151 -21.23 0.37 14.23
CA ASN A 151 -22.54 1.00 14.34
C ASN A 151 -22.92 1.78 13.07
N GLY A 152 -22.01 1.86 12.08
CA GLY A 152 -22.20 2.65 10.87
C GLY A 152 -21.84 4.13 11.03
N GLU A 153 -21.17 4.50 12.13
CA GLU A 153 -20.74 5.87 12.40
C GLU A 153 -19.34 6.13 11.80
N TYR A 154 -19.11 7.35 11.33
CA TYR A 154 -17.81 7.76 10.81
C TYR A 154 -16.94 8.28 11.93
N VAL A 155 -15.96 7.46 12.35
CA VAL A 155 -14.95 7.82 13.33
C VAL A 155 -13.61 8.11 12.66
N ASN A 156 -12.74 8.87 13.31
CA ASN A 156 -11.39 9.08 12.77
C ASN A 156 -10.68 7.76 12.59
N ASP A 157 -10.01 7.58 11.44
CA ASP A 157 -9.24 6.38 11.16
C ASP A 157 -8.04 6.29 12.11
N ASP A 158 -7.84 5.13 12.71
CA ASP A 158 -6.71 4.83 13.58
C ASP A 158 -5.53 4.16 12.82
N PHE A 159 -5.70 3.93 11.52
CA PHE A 159 -4.70 3.38 10.61
C PHE A 159 -4.09 2.04 11.00
N ARG A 160 -4.77 1.24 11.83
CA ARG A 160 -4.28 -0.11 12.17
C ARG A 160 -4.21 -1.05 10.96
N HIS A 161 -4.85 -0.66 9.86
CA HIS A 161 -4.77 -1.35 8.56
C HIS A 161 -3.48 -1.06 7.78
N GLU A 162 -2.61 -0.15 8.26
CA GLU A 162 -1.39 0.21 7.55
C GLU A 162 -0.26 -0.77 7.85
N LEU A 163 0.44 -1.17 6.78
CA LEU A 163 1.63 -2.00 6.78
C LEU A 163 2.81 -1.24 6.17
N ALA A 164 4.03 -1.59 6.58
CA ALA A 164 5.25 -1.17 5.91
C ALA A 164 6.08 -2.40 5.52
N LEU A 165 6.90 -2.27 4.48
CA LEU A 165 7.75 -3.35 3.98
C LEU A 165 9.21 -3.01 4.25
N TYR A 166 9.97 -3.96 4.79
CA TYR A 166 11.39 -3.81 5.05
C TYR A 166 12.20 -4.86 4.27
N THR A 167 13.28 -4.43 3.65
CA THR A 167 14.30 -5.31 3.08
C THR A 167 15.66 -4.61 3.03
N ASN A 168 16.73 -5.30 3.45
CA ASN A 168 18.12 -4.87 3.29
C ASN A 168 18.43 -3.42 3.75
N GLY A 169 17.84 -2.95 4.85
CA GLY A 169 18.02 -1.59 5.35
C GLY A 169 17.12 -0.54 4.73
N TYR A 170 16.25 -0.91 3.80
CA TYR A 170 15.25 -0.05 3.20
C TYR A 170 13.87 -0.32 3.79
N LEU A 171 13.19 0.73 4.21
CA LEU A 171 11.81 0.70 4.67
C LEU A 171 10.91 1.37 3.64
N PHE A 172 9.88 0.67 3.19
CA PHE A 172 8.93 1.14 2.19
C PHE A 172 7.58 1.37 2.84
N THR A 173 6.98 2.52 2.53
CA THR A 173 5.67 2.94 3.05
C THR A 173 4.74 3.31 1.89
N GLY A 174 3.42 3.21 2.11
CA GLY A 174 2.43 3.84 1.22
C GLY A 174 2.36 5.33 1.49
N CYS A 175 1.51 5.73 2.43
CA CYS A 175 1.34 7.14 2.85
C CYS A 175 1.92 7.49 4.21
N ALA A 176 2.41 6.51 4.97
CA ALA A 176 2.89 6.69 6.34
C ALA A 176 1.85 7.38 7.26
N HIS A 177 0.57 6.96 7.15
CA HIS A 177 -0.52 7.50 7.97
C HIS A 177 -0.33 7.26 9.46
N SER A 178 0.27 6.12 9.84
CA SER A 178 0.66 5.84 11.24
C SER A 178 1.74 6.78 11.77
N GLY A 179 2.31 7.62 10.91
CA GLY A 179 3.44 8.50 11.21
C GLY A 179 4.79 7.79 11.02
N LEU A 180 5.70 8.44 10.30
CA LEU A 180 7.01 7.85 9.99
C LEU A 180 7.78 7.44 11.24
N GLU A 181 7.74 8.28 12.31
CA GLU A 181 8.40 7.99 13.58
C GLU A 181 7.86 6.72 14.24
N ASN A 182 6.54 6.50 14.18
CA ASN A 182 5.90 5.28 14.69
C ASN A 182 6.29 4.05 13.87
N ILE A 183 6.31 4.18 12.54
CA ILE A 183 6.71 3.09 11.64
C ILE A 183 8.17 2.70 11.86
N LEU A 184 9.06 3.69 12.00
CA LEU A 184 10.48 3.46 12.31
C LEU A 184 10.65 2.79 13.67
N ALA A 185 9.90 3.23 14.69
CA ALA A 185 9.93 2.64 16.03
C ALA A 185 9.41 1.18 16.05
N ALA A 186 8.47 0.84 15.16
CA ALA A 186 7.92 -0.50 15.02
C ALA A 186 8.85 -1.45 14.23
N CYS A 187 9.78 -0.92 13.44
CA CYS A 187 10.70 -1.73 12.65
C CYS A 187 11.77 -2.36 13.54
N PRO A 188 11.89 -3.71 13.60
CA PRO A 188 12.86 -4.38 14.47
C PRO A 188 14.29 -4.40 13.90
N TYR A 189 14.51 -3.79 12.74
CA TYR A 189 15.79 -3.79 12.03
C TYR A 189 16.33 -2.38 11.83
N PRO A 190 17.65 -2.21 11.69
CA PRO A 190 18.25 -0.92 11.34
C PRO A 190 17.75 -0.42 9.99
N VAL A 191 17.24 0.80 9.94
CA VAL A 191 16.75 1.45 8.72
C VAL A 191 17.77 2.48 8.23
N ASN A 192 18.26 2.30 7.01
CA ASN A 192 19.20 3.22 6.36
C ASN A 192 18.50 4.24 5.46
N SER A 193 17.38 3.84 4.87
CA SER A 193 16.60 4.67 3.94
C SER A 193 15.13 4.36 4.02
N VAL A 194 14.29 5.37 3.77
CA VAL A 194 12.84 5.23 3.65
C VAL A 194 12.42 5.68 2.27
N VAL A 195 11.54 4.89 1.64
CA VAL A 195 11.00 5.14 0.30
C VAL A 195 9.48 5.00 0.34
N GLY A 196 8.76 5.94 -0.27
CA GLY A 196 7.30 5.91 -0.36
C GLY A 196 6.67 7.29 -0.26
N GLY A 197 5.37 7.32 0.05
CA GLY A 197 4.60 8.53 0.32
C GLY A 197 4.66 8.93 1.80
N PHE A 198 4.45 10.22 2.03
CA PHE A 198 4.40 10.82 3.37
C PHE A 198 3.21 11.77 3.44
N HIS A 199 2.22 11.41 4.22
CA HIS A 199 0.94 12.13 4.32
C HIS A 199 1.03 13.43 5.13
#